data_8ca534477a8dcf0fe2ec335c6c63daee
#
_entry.id   8ca534477a8dcf0fe2ec335c6c63daee
#
_cell.length_a   1.000
_cell.length_b   1.000
_cell.length_c   1.000
_cell.angle_alpha   90.00
_cell.angle_beta   90.00
_cell.angle_gamma   90.00
#
_symmetry.space_group_name_H-M   'P 1'
#
loop_
_entity.id
_entity.type
_entity.pdbx_description
1 polymer ?
#
loop_
_entity_poly.entity_id
_entity_poly.type
_entity_poly.pdbx_seq_one_letter_code
_entity_poly.pdbx_strand_id
1 'polypeptide(L)'
;MADFISLPFYDLFAENGHVPKIRENLPPLLTGVRRSVLEVGAGTGLITTSLAEWTPAEIFALEPSAGMRGILLSRLSSRPELLDRVTVLPCDALSVTLDEPVEAVVMINVMYALEPDYRKRLWPVLAASLGTTGLLVFTWRDGGPPAPHPLKELVSRQVGRHTYAALSEILGTDGEAYRARYLHRITEGDKVISEEELTGYAYRPPWDVLERELVTAGFTQTEGAEGLLAWRLA
;
A
#
# COMPACT_ATOMS: atom_id res chain seq x y z
N MET A 1 -4.61 7.29 -9.78
CA MET A 1 -4.48 6.19 -8.81
C MET A 1 -5.55 5.17 -9.16
N ALA A 2 -5.21 3.88 -9.12
CA ALA A 2 -6.16 2.86 -9.55
C ALA A 2 -7.38 2.83 -8.62
N ASP A 3 -8.58 3.08 -9.17
CA ASP A 3 -9.85 3.10 -8.45
C ASP A 3 -10.38 1.66 -8.21
N PHE A 4 -9.52 0.80 -7.65
CA PHE A 4 -9.88 -0.59 -7.35
C PHE A 4 -10.30 -0.83 -5.90
N ILE A 5 -10.34 0.22 -5.10
CA ILE A 5 -10.56 0.11 -3.67
C ILE A 5 -11.96 0.58 -3.33
N SER A 6 -12.82 -0.33 -2.96
CA SER A 6 -14.08 0.01 -2.31
C SER A 6 -13.82 0.34 -0.84
N LEU A 7 -14.00 1.61 -0.49
CA LEU A 7 -13.79 2.12 0.87
C LEU A 7 -14.53 1.30 1.94
N PRO A 8 -15.82 0.97 1.77
CA PRO A 8 -16.58 0.22 2.79
C PRO A 8 -16.05 -1.18 3.06
N PHE A 9 -15.29 -1.76 2.12
CA PHE A 9 -14.80 -3.14 2.23
C PHE A 9 -13.34 -3.23 2.62
N TYR A 10 -12.58 -2.11 2.51
CA TYR A 10 -11.12 -2.15 2.57
C TYR A 10 -10.60 -2.73 3.90
N ASP A 11 -10.96 -2.14 5.03
CA ASP A 11 -10.47 -2.59 6.33
C ASP A 11 -10.92 -4.01 6.66
N LEU A 12 -12.18 -4.34 6.32
CA LEU A 12 -12.75 -5.66 6.56
C LEU A 12 -11.93 -6.77 5.90
N PHE A 13 -11.43 -6.53 4.68
CA PHE A 13 -10.63 -7.51 3.94
C PHE A 13 -9.14 -7.41 4.24
N ALA A 14 -8.60 -6.21 4.44
CA ALA A 14 -7.20 -5.99 4.75
C ALA A 14 -6.78 -6.61 6.09
N GLU A 15 -7.57 -6.41 7.15
CA GLU A 15 -7.32 -6.94 8.49
C GLU A 15 -7.34 -8.48 8.55
N ASN A 16 -8.07 -9.14 7.66
CA ASN A 16 -8.11 -10.59 7.55
C ASN A 16 -7.25 -11.14 6.38
N GLY A 17 -6.60 -10.27 5.63
CA GLY A 17 -5.81 -10.58 4.46
C GLY A 17 -4.31 -10.36 4.68
N HIS A 18 -3.82 -9.24 4.18
CA HIS A 18 -2.38 -8.94 4.15
C HIS A 18 -1.85 -8.29 5.43
N VAL A 19 -2.68 -7.56 6.19
CA VAL A 19 -2.23 -6.79 7.37
C VAL A 19 -1.56 -7.66 8.44
N PRO A 20 -2.07 -8.85 8.81
CA PRO A 20 -1.40 -9.71 9.80
C PRO A 20 0.05 -10.05 9.41
N LYS A 21 0.29 -10.41 8.13
CA LYS A 21 1.64 -10.72 7.63
C LYS A 21 2.55 -9.49 7.66
N ILE A 22 2.02 -8.30 7.34
CA ILE A 22 2.80 -7.06 7.43
C ILE A 22 3.16 -6.76 8.88
N ARG A 23 2.22 -6.92 9.81
CA ARG A 23 2.46 -6.74 11.25
C ARG A 23 3.52 -7.69 11.81
N GLU A 24 3.65 -8.88 11.26
CA GLU A 24 4.68 -9.85 11.64
C GLU A 24 6.05 -9.51 11.03
N ASN A 25 6.09 -9.15 9.75
CA ASN A 25 7.32 -9.13 8.96
C ASN A 25 7.96 -7.72 8.83
N LEU A 26 7.21 -6.63 9.00
CA LEU A 26 7.74 -5.27 8.87
C LEU A 26 8.54 -4.78 10.09
N PRO A 27 8.14 -5.02 11.35
CA PRO A 27 8.83 -4.48 12.51
C PRO A 27 10.33 -4.82 12.60
N PRO A 28 10.78 -6.05 12.29
CA PRO A 28 12.21 -6.37 12.31
C PRO A 28 13.04 -5.51 11.37
N LEU A 29 12.51 -5.12 10.21
CA LEU A 29 13.17 -4.27 9.22
C LEU A 29 13.33 -2.82 9.72
N LEU A 30 12.47 -2.38 10.64
CA LEU A 30 12.45 -1.01 11.19
C LEU A 30 13.18 -0.87 12.54
N THR A 31 13.87 -1.90 13.01
CA THR A 31 14.49 -1.92 14.36
C THR A 31 15.43 -0.73 14.61
N GLY A 32 16.10 -0.21 13.57
CA GLY A 32 17.03 0.94 13.67
C GLY A 32 16.36 2.31 13.50
N VAL A 33 15.09 2.37 13.10
CA VAL A 33 14.39 3.63 12.80
C VAL A 33 13.93 4.31 14.08
N ARG A 34 14.31 5.57 14.28
CA ARG A 34 14.08 6.32 15.53
C ARG A 34 13.45 7.69 15.31
N ARG A 35 13.75 8.38 14.21
CA ARG A 35 13.39 9.79 13.99
C ARG A 35 12.17 9.97 13.12
N SER A 36 12.17 9.38 11.93
CA SER A 36 11.10 9.64 10.95
C SER A 36 10.90 8.52 9.93
N VAL A 37 9.63 8.31 9.56
CA VAL A 37 9.19 7.38 8.51
C VAL A 37 8.25 8.11 7.57
N LEU A 38 8.47 7.97 6.26
CA LEU A 38 7.52 8.36 5.22
C LEU A 38 6.72 7.12 4.79
N GLU A 39 5.44 7.12 5.06
CA GLU A 39 4.52 6.09 4.55
C GLU A 39 3.84 6.58 3.29
N VAL A 40 4.07 5.90 2.17
CA VAL A 40 3.46 6.21 0.87
C VAL A 40 2.22 5.36 0.66
N GLY A 41 1.05 6.00 0.50
CA GLY A 41 -0.22 5.32 0.36
C GLY A 41 -0.74 4.75 1.69
N ALA A 42 -0.85 5.61 2.70
CA ALA A 42 -1.28 5.25 4.06
C ALA A 42 -2.70 4.66 4.12
N GLY A 43 -3.53 4.93 3.11
CA GLY A 43 -4.90 4.40 3.02
C GLY A 43 -5.76 4.80 4.22
N THR A 44 -6.35 3.81 4.84
CA THR A 44 -7.19 3.98 6.05
C THR A 44 -6.38 4.05 7.35
N GLY A 45 -5.04 3.99 7.28
CA GLY A 45 -4.16 4.11 8.43
C GLY A 45 -3.93 2.82 9.22
N LEU A 46 -4.24 1.65 8.66
CA LEU A 46 -3.98 0.36 9.33
C LEU A 46 -2.50 0.13 9.62
N ILE A 47 -1.63 0.49 8.68
CA ILE A 47 -0.19 0.37 8.87
C ILE A 47 0.38 1.61 9.53
N THR A 48 -0.15 2.81 9.27
CA THR A 48 0.23 4.06 9.93
C THR A 48 0.24 3.95 11.45
N THR A 49 -0.88 3.46 12.02
CA THR A 49 -0.97 3.28 13.48
C THR A 49 0.03 2.24 13.98
N SER A 50 0.21 1.16 13.24
CA SER A 50 1.19 0.13 13.58
C SER A 50 2.64 0.65 13.52
N LEU A 51 3.01 1.45 12.50
CA LEU A 51 4.33 2.09 12.41
C LEU A 51 4.60 2.97 13.63
N ALA A 52 3.61 3.77 14.05
CA ALA A 52 3.71 4.62 15.24
C ALA A 52 3.80 3.83 16.55
N GLU A 53 3.29 2.61 16.61
CA GLU A 53 3.43 1.70 17.76
C GLU A 53 4.79 1.00 17.79
N TRP A 54 5.31 0.58 16.63
CA TRP A 54 6.56 -0.19 16.53
C TRP A 54 7.82 0.66 16.64
N THR A 55 7.70 1.94 16.30
CA THR A 55 8.85 2.86 16.32
C THR A 55 8.54 4.10 17.16
N PRO A 56 9.55 4.75 17.77
CA PRO A 56 9.37 6.06 18.38
C PRO A 56 9.33 7.20 17.35
N ALA A 57 9.47 6.89 16.06
CA ALA A 57 9.60 7.86 14.97
C ALA A 57 8.33 8.69 14.75
N GLU A 58 8.50 9.90 14.21
CA GLU A 58 7.44 10.65 13.55
C GLU A 58 7.06 9.97 12.24
N ILE A 59 5.77 9.87 11.95
CA ILE A 59 5.22 9.23 10.75
C ILE A 59 4.61 10.30 9.85
N PHE A 60 5.15 10.46 8.65
CA PHE A 60 4.56 11.25 7.57
C PHE A 60 3.73 10.33 6.68
N ALA A 61 2.42 10.37 6.85
CA ALA A 61 1.47 9.48 6.17
C ALA A 61 0.88 10.14 4.93
N LEU A 62 1.34 9.75 3.73
CA LEU A 62 0.84 10.26 2.46
C LEU A 62 -0.38 9.47 2.00
N GLU A 63 -1.50 10.17 1.80
CA GLU A 63 -2.70 9.56 1.24
C GLU A 63 -3.49 10.61 0.41
N PRO A 64 -3.50 10.48 -0.92
CA PRO A 64 -4.19 11.44 -1.80
C PRO A 64 -5.73 11.31 -1.77
N SER A 65 -6.28 10.13 -1.44
CA SER A 65 -7.73 9.92 -1.38
C SER A 65 -8.36 10.57 -0.14
N ALA A 66 -9.25 11.53 -0.33
CA ALA A 66 -9.96 12.19 0.77
C ALA A 66 -10.79 11.21 1.61
N GLY A 67 -11.41 10.20 0.97
CA GLY A 67 -12.18 9.17 1.67
C GLY A 67 -11.31 8.30 2.56
N MET A 68 -10.17 7.82 2.05
CA MET A 68 -9.20 7.05 2.83
C MET A 68 -8.65 7.87 3.99
N ARG A 69 -8.22 9.11 3.73
CA ARG A 69 -7.74 10.01 4.79
C ARG A 69 -8.79 10.26 5.88
N GLY A 70 -10.07 10.37 5.50
CA GLY A 70 -11.15 10.52 6.49
C GLY A 70 -11.20 9.35 7.49
N ILE A 71 -11.03 8.12 7.01
CA ILE A 71 -10.96 6.91 7.85
C ILE A 71 -9.68 6.92 8.69
N LEU A 72 -8.53 7.26 8.09
CA LEU A 72 -7.25 7.38 8.79
C LEU A 72 -7.36 8.39 9.95
N LEU A 73 -7.87 9.60 9.71
CA LEU A 73 -8.07 10.62 10.73
C LEU A 73 -9.05 10.17 11.82
N SER A 74 -10.13 9.48 11.46
CA SER A 74 -11.06 8.88 12.43
C SER A 74 -10.36 7.83 13.30
N ARG A 75 -9.48 7.02 12.73
CA ARG A 75 -8.67 6.03 13.45
C ARG A 75 -7.70 6.71 14.42
N LEU A 76 -7.00 7.75 13.99
CA LEU A 76 -6.10 8.53 14.83
C LEU A 76 -6.84 9.26 15.96
N SER A 77 -8.05 9.77 15.70
CA SER A 77 -8.84 10.46 16.72
C SER A 77 -9.23 9.55 17.90
N SER A 78 -9.27 8.23 17.69
CA SER A 78 -9.47 7.23 18.75
C SER A 78 -8.17 6.83 19.47
N ARG A 79 -7.03 7.38 19.07
CA ARG A 79 -5.68 7.08 19.56
C ARG A 79 -4.92 8.38 19.86
N PRO A 80 -5.33 9.14 20.90
CA PRO A 80 -4.76 10.47 21.20
C PRO A 80 -3.24 10.45 21.37
N GLU A 81 -2.68 9.36 21.85
CA GLU A 81 -1.24 9.16 22.05
C GLU A 81 -0.42 9.13 20.75
N LEU A 82 -1.08 8.99 19.60
CA LEU A 82 -0.42 9.00 18.28
C LEU A 82 -0.50 10.35 17.57
N LEU A 83 -1.42 11.25 18.00
CA LEU A 83 -1.70 12.51 17.30
C LEU A 83 -0.45 13.41 17.17
N ASP A 84 0.41 13.42 18.18
CA ASP A 84 1.61 14.27 18.18
C ASP A 84 2.75 13.72 17.30
N ARG A 85 2.60 12.49 16.79
CA ARG A 85 3.65 11.79 16.01
C ARG A 85 3.24 11.38 14.61
N VAL A 86 2.00 11.64 14.21
CA VAL A 86 1.51 11.28 12.87
C VAL A 86 1.04 12.52 12.13
N THR A 87 1.78 12.89 11.10
CA THR A 87 1.42 13.98 10.17
C THR A 87 0.80 13.40 8.91
N VAL A 88 -0.49 13.67 8.67
CA VAL A 88 -1.21 13.19 7.49
C VAL A 88 -1.10 14.21 6.35
N LEU A 89 -0.49 13.80 5.23
CA LEU A 89 -0.23 14.65 4.07
C LEU A 89 -1.20 14.33 2.92
N PRO A 90 -2.02 15.31 2.47
CA PRO A 90 -3.04 15.12 1.43
C PRO A 90 -2.46 15.24 0.02
N CYS A 91 -1.34 14.57 -0.25
CA CYS A 91 -0.64 14.64 -1.53
C CYS A 91 -0.19 13.25 -2.00
N ASP A 92 0.18 13.15 -3.28
CA ASP A 92 0.88 11.99 -3.79
C ASP A 92 2.40 12.11 -3.54
N ALA A 93 3.10 10.99 -3.71
CA ALA A 93 4.52 10.91 -3.39
C ALA A 93 5.42 11.74 -4.32
N LEU A 94 4.98 12.09 -5.53
CA LEU A 94 5.73 12.98 -6.44
C LEU A 94 5.68 14.45 -6.00
N SER A 95 4.70 14.80 -5.15
CA SER A 95 4.47 16.17 -4.67
C SER A 95 4.90 16.37 -3.22
N VAL A 96 5.48 15.34 -2.59
CA VAL A 96 5.91 15.44 -1.20
C VAL A 96 7.12 16.35 -1.05
N THR A 97 7.06 17.21 -0.04
CA THR A 97 8.20 18.02 0.39
C THR A 97 8.32 17.85 1.89
N LEU A 98 9.50 17.44 2.35
CA LEU A 98 9.83 17.29 3.76
C LEU A 98 10.96 18.27 4.11
N ASP A 99 10.91 18.82 5.31
CA ASP A 99 11.93 19.76 5.80
C ASP A 99 13.28 19.07 6.02
N GLU A 100 13.24 17.80 6.41
CA GLU A 100 14.42 16.96 6.63
C GLU A 100 14.26 15.58 6.01
N PRO A 101 15.37 14.92 5.60
CA PRO A 101 15.31 13.55 5.10
C PRO A 101 14.83 12.57 6.17
N VAL A 102 14.01 11.59 5.75
CA VAL A 102 13.53 10.51 6.62
C VAL A 102 14.51 9.33 6.71
N GLU A 103 14.40 8.55 7.77
CA GLU A 103 15.21 7.33 7.95
C GLU A 103 14.67 6.13 7.18
N ALA A 104 13.36 6.09 6.97
CA ALA A 104 12.74 5.02 6.21
C ALA A 104 11.56 5.52 5.36
N VAL A 105 11.38 4.88 4.21
CA VAL A 105 10.17 4.96 3.37
C VAL A 105 9.51 3.60 3.37
N VAL A 106 8.20 3.56 3.65
CA VAL A 106 7.39 2.34 3.68
C VAL A 106 6.24 2.46 2.69
N MET A 107 6.06 1.44 1.82
CA MET A 107 5.02 1.42 0.79
C MET A 107 4.29 0.07 0.81
N ILE A 108 3.15 -0.03 1.46
CA ILE A 108 2.41 -1.29 1.59
C ILE A 108 1.23 -1.35 0.62
N ASN A 109 1.26 -2.33 -0.28
CA ASN A 109 0.25 -2.52 -1.33
C ASN A 109 0.03 -1.31 -2.24
N VAL A 110 1.10 -0.58 -2.56
CA VAL A 110 1.07 0.58 -3.46
C VAL A 110 1.51 0.22 -4.88
N MET A 111 2.44 -0.73 -5.02
CA MET A 111 3.11 -1.06 -6.28
C MET A 111 2.16 -1.35 -7.45
N TYR A 112 1.01 -1.98 -7.19
CA TYR A 112 0.03 -2.30 -8.24
C TYR A 112 -0.64 -1.06 -8.85
N ALA A 113 -0.58 0.08 -8.18
CA ALA A 113 -1.15 1.34 -8.64
C ALA A 113 -0.13 2.23 -9.40
N LEU A 114 1.13 1.82 -9.44
CA LEU A 114 2.21 2.60 -10.01
C LEU A 114 2.46 2.20 -11.46
N GLU A 115 1.96 3.00 -12.39
CA GLU A 115 2.31 2.87 -13.81
C GLU A 115 3.81 3.09 -14.05
N PRO A 116 4.40 2.52 -15.13
CA PRO A 116 5.85 2.56 -15.36
C PRO A 116 6.47 3.96 -15.32
N ASP A 117 5.86 4.93 -15.97
CA ASP A 117 6.41 6.29 -16.04
C ASP A 117 6.24 7.06 -14.72
N TYR A 118 5.18 6.79 -13.95
CA TYR A 118 5.06 7.30 -12.60
C TYR A 118 6.14 6.71 -11.70
N ARG A 119 6.35 5.40 -11.74
CA ARG A 119 7.33 4.68 -10.93
C ARG A 119 8.77 5.15 -11.19
N LYS A 120 9.15 5.35 -12.46
CA LYS A 120 10.47 5.89 -12.83
C LYS A 120 10.72 7.28 -12.25
N ARG A 121 9.69 8.12 -12.14
CA ARG A 121 9.79 9.45 -11.49
C ARG A 121 9.78 9.35 -9.98
N LEU A 122 9.11 8.35 -9.43
CA LEU A 122 8.96 8.15 -7.99
C LEU A 122 10.29 7.79 -7.32
N TRP A 123 11.05 6.85 -7.88
CA TRP A 123 12.28 6.39 -7.23
C TRP A 123 13.29 7.49 -6.91
N PRO A 124 13.61 8.43 -7.83
CA PRO A 124 14.47 9.58 -7.51
C PRO A 124 13.90 10.49 -6.42
N VAL A 125 12.56 10.68 -6.37
CA VAL A 125 11.91 11.48 -5.31
C VAL A 125 12.07 10.79 -3.95
N LEU A 126 11.86 9.48 -3.88
CA LEU A 126 12.05 8.72 -2.64
C LEU A 126 13.53 8.70 -2.21
N ALA A 127 14.45 8.56 -3.17
CA ALA A 127 15.89 8.66 -2.87
C ALA A 127 16.26 10.02 -2.29
N ALA A 128 15.72 11.11 -2.85
CA ALA A 128 15.95 12.47 -2.33
C ALA A 128 15.28 12.71 -0.97
N SER A 129 14.18 12.00 -0.66
CA SER A 129 13.50 12.09 0.63
C SER A 129 14.21 11.30 1.73
N LEU A 130 15.09 10.36 1.39
CA LEU A 130 15.83 9.54 2.35
C LEU A 130 17.16 10.19 2.76
N GLY A 131 17.53 10.04 4.01
CA GLY A 131 18.90 10.34 4.47
C GLY A 131 19.91 9.30 3.99
N THR A 132 21.19 9.57 4.19
CA THR A 132 22.27 8.63 3.89
C THR A 132 22.00 7.27 4.54
N THR A 133 22.11 6.20 3.79
CA THR A 133 21.77 4.82 4.21
C THR A 133 20.29 4.59 4.56
N GLY A 134 19.41 5.51 4.17
CA GLY A 134 17.96 5.41 4.39
C GLY A 134 17.37 4.13 3.82
N LEU A 135 16.34 3.62 4.48
CA LEU A 135 15.71 2.33 4.17
C LEU A 135 14.43 2.54 3.35
N LEU A 136 14.31 1.85 2.23
CA LEU A 136 13.07 1.73 1.45
C LEU A 136 12.52 0.31 1.63
N VAL A 137 11.29 0.18 2.13
CA VAL A 137 10.59 -1.11 2.26
C VAL A 137 9.26 -1.05 1.53
N PHE A 138 8.98 -2.06 0.72
CA PHE A 138 7.69 -2.15 0.05
C PHE A 138 7.24 -3.58 -0.21
N THR A 139 5.92 -3.76 -0.35
CA THR A 139 5.35 -5.03 -0.80
C THR A 139 5.51 -5.20 -2.30
N TRP A 140 5.96 -6.39 -2.71
CA TRP A 140 6.02 -6.79 -4.11
C TRP A 140 5.62 -8.25 -4.26
N ARG A 141 5.10 -8.60 -5.43
CA ARG A 141 4.70 -9.98 -5.78
C ARG A 141 5.40 -10.41 -7.05
N ASP A 142 6.12 -11.50 -6.97
CA ASP A 142 6.78 -12.13 -8.12
C ASP A 142 5.78 -12.72 -9.14
N GLY A 143 6.28 -13.04 -10.33
CA GLY A 143 5.55 -13.77 -11.37
C GLY A 143 4.84 -12.92 -12.42
N GLY A 144 5.03 -11.60 -12.43
CA GLY A 144 4.41 -10.71 -13.43
C GLY A 144 2.88 -10.60 -13.29
N PRO A 145 2.17 -10.02 -14.29
CA PRO A 145 0.72 -9.86 -14.26
C PRO A 145 -0.02 -11.21 -14.18
N PRO A 146 -1.17 -11.27 -13.51
CA PRO A 146 -1.99 -12.48 -13.48
C PRO A 146 -2.54 -12.79 -14.86
N ALA A 147 -2.65 -14.08 -15.18
CA ALA A 147 -3.32 -14.51 -16.41
C ALA A 147 -4.82 -14.12 -16.41
N PRO A 148 -5.41 -13.84 -17.58
CA PRO A 148 -6.84 -13.59 -17.70
C PRO A 148 -7.66 -14.72 -17.07
N HIS A 149 -8.72 -14.36 -16.35
CA HIS A 149 -9.66 -15.33 -15.78
C HIS A 149 -11.04 -14.70 -15.61
N PRO A 150 -12.12 -15.50 -15.69
CA PRO A 150 -13.48 -15.03 -15.47
C PRO A 150 -13.67 -14.56 -14.02
N LEU A 151 -14.82 -13.90 -13.77
CA LEU A 151 -15.17 -13.43 -12.44
C LEU A 151 -15.17 -14.58 -11.42
N LYS A 152 -14.43 -14.42 -10.34
CA LYS A 152 -14.35 -15.38 -9.23
C LYS A 152 -14.27 -14.65 -7.89
N GLU A 153 -14.78 -15.28 -6.85
CA GLU A 153 -14.65 -14.77 -5.50
C GLU A 153 -13.19 -14.80 -5.04
N LEU A 154 -12.74 -13.69 -4.47
CA LEU A 154 -11.43 -13.56 -3.83
C LEU A 154 -11.52 -13.78 -2.33
N VAL A 155 -12.50 -13.17 -1.71
CA VAL A 155 -12.69 -13.16 -0.26
C VAL A 155 -14.14 -12.84 0.06
N SER A 156 -14.67 -13.44 1.13
CA SER A 156 -15.93 -13.05 1.72
C SER A 156 -15.85 -13.07 3.26
N ARG A 157 -16.70 -12.24 3.89
CA ARG A 157 -16.80 -12.12 5.36
C ARG A 157 -18.23 -11.88 5.78
N GLN A 158 -18.63 -12.55 6.85
CA GLN A 158 -19.93 -12.33 7.50
C GLN A 158 -19.82 -11.17 8.51
N VAL A 159 -20.74 -10.21 8.41
CA VAL A 159 -20.91 -9.13 9.40
C VAL A 159 -22.40 -9.03 9.73
N GLY A 160 -22.77 -9.46 10.91
CA GLY A 160 -24.17 -9.59 11.31
C GLY A 160 -24.91 -10.56 10.37
N ARG A 161 -25.98 -10.10 9.72
CA ARG A 161 -26.78 -10.89 8.77
C ARG A 161 -26.24 -10.87 7.34
N HIS A 162 -25.30 -9.96 7.06
CA HIS A 162 -24.81 -9.72 5.72
C HIS A 162 -23.47 -10.43 5.46
N THR A 163 -23.35 -10.95 4.25
CA THR A 163 -22.06 -11.41 3.71
C THR A 163 -21.52 -10.34 2.78
N TYR A 164 -20.31 -9.90 3.06
CA TYR A 164 -19.51 -8.98 2.25
C TYR A 164 -18.54 -9.80 1.41
N ALA A 165 -18.58 -9.66 0.09
CA ALA A 165 -17.72 -10.40 -0.82
C ALA A 165 -17.02 -9.47 -1.81
N ALA A 166 -15.75 -9.75 -2.10
CA ALA A 166 -15.03 -9.16 -3.22
C ALA A 166 -14.74 -10.24 -4.25
N LEU A 167 -15.11 -9.97 -5.49
CA LEU A 167 -14.87 -10.82 -6.64
C LEU A 167 -13.93 -10.07 -7.60
N SER A 168 -13.13 -10.80 -8.37
CA SER A 168 -12.29 -10.22 -9.43
C SER A 168 -12.39 -10.99 -10.73
N GLU A 169 -12.18 -10.27 -11.80
CA GLU A 169 -11.97 -10.78 -13.14
C GLU A 169 -10.74 -10.11 -13.74
N ILE A 170 -9.87 -10.86 -14.39
CA ILE A 170 -8.77 -10.30 -15.17
C ILE A 170 -9.17 -10.31 -16.63
N LEU A 171 -9.40 -9.11 -17.19
CA LEU A 171 -9.92 -8.93 -18.54
C LEU A 171 -8.84 -9.08 -19.62
N GLY A 172 -7.57 -8.82 -19.25
CA GLY A 172 -6.45 -8.94 -20.17
C GLY A 172 -5.16 -8.38 -19.56
N THR A 173 -4.04 -8.68 -20.22
CA THR A 173 -2.68 -8.26 -19.81
C THR A 173 -1.94 -7.66 -21.01
N ASP A 174 -1.10 -6.65 -20.75
CA ASP A 174 -0.22 -6.03 -21.73
C ASP A 174 1.09 -5.60 -21.03
N GLY A 175 2.20 -6.29 -21.35
CA GLY A 175 3.46 -6.10 -20.65
C GLY A 175 3.33 -6.34 -19.15
N GLU A 176 3.63 -5.33 -18.33
CA GLU A 176 3.47 -5.39 -16.87
C GLU A 176 2.09 -4.93 -16.40
N ALA A 177 1.26 -4.39 -17.31
CA ALA A 177 -0.08 -3.94 -17.00
C ALA A 177 -1.11 -5.08 -17.11
N TYR A 178 -2.15 -5.02 -16.32
CA TYR A 178 -3.34 -5.85 -16.48
C TYR A 178 -4.59 -5.05 -16.19
N ARG A 179 -5.65 -5.32 -16.93
CA ARG A 179 -6.96 -4.73 -16.71
C ARG A 179 -7.80 -5.68 -15.86
N ALA A 180 -8.27 -5.17 -14.72
CA ALA A 180 -9.09 -5.94 -13.80
C ALA A 180 -10.47 -5.29 -13.59
N ARG A 181 -11.45 -6.13 -13.32
CA ARG A 181 -12.77 -5.76 -12.84
C ARG A 181 -12.96 -6.35 -11.45
N TYR A 182 -13.34 -5.52 -10.49
CA TYR A 182 -13.68 -5.92 -9.13
C TYR A 182 -15.16 -5.69 -8.91
N LEU A 183 -15.83 -6.65 -8.32
CA LEU A 183 -17.22 -6.56 -7.88
C LEU A 183 -17.26 -6.73 -6.37
N HIS A 184 -17.73 -5.70 -5.68
CA HIS A 184 -17.97 -5.74 -4.25
C HIS A 184 -19.47 -5.93 -4.01
N ARG A 185 -19.82 -6.99 -3.29
CA ARG A 185 -21.22 -7.42 -3.12
C ARG A 185 -21.56 -7.61 -1.67
N ILE A 186 -22.75 -7.14 -1.28
CA ILE A 186 -23.36 -7.41 0.02
C ILE A 186 -24.59 -8.26 -0.21
N THR A 187 -24.70 -9.40 0.50
CA THR A 187 -25.88 -10.28 0.42
C THR A 187 -26.45 -10.56 1.81
N GLU A 188 -27.76 -10.86 1.87
CA GLU A 188 -28.45 -11.48 3.01
C GLU A 188 -29.07 -12.80 2.52
N GLY A 189 -28.48 -13.92 2.88
CA GLY A 189 -28.78 -15.20 2.24
C GLY A 189 -28.54 -15.11 0.72
N ASP A 190 -29.52 -15.49 -0.08
CA ASP A 190 -29.46 -15.45 -1.56
C ASP A 190 -29.81 -14.05 -2.13
N LYS A 191 -30.23 -13.11 -1.29
CA LYS A 191 -30.64 -11.78 -1.74
C LYS A 191 -29.45 -10.84 -1.84
N VAL A 192 -29.21 -10.26 -3.01
CA VAL A 192 -28.25 -9.15 -3.20
C VAL A 192 -28.85 -7.88 -2.63
N ILE A 193 -28.13 -7.26 -1.70
CA ILE A 193 -28.47 -5.98 -1.05
C ILE A 193 -27.82 -4.82 -1.78
N SER A 194 -26.52 -4.97 -2.15
CA SER A 194 -25.76 -3.94 -2.85
C SER A 194 -24.66 -4.57 -3.69
N GLU A 195 -24.37 -3.93 -4.81
CA GLU A 195 -23.20 -4.22 -5.65
C GLU A 195 -22.51 -2.92 -6.06
N GLU A 196 -21.18 -2.93 -6.07
CA GLU A 196 -20.32 -1.88 -6.57
C GLU A 196 -19.29 -2.49 -7.52
N GLU A 197 -19.20 -1.98 -8.74
CA GLU A 197 -18.25 -2.44 -9.74
C GLU A 197 -17.18 -1.38 -9.98
N LEU A 198 -15.91 -1.81 -9.96
CA LEU A 198 -14.74 -1.00 -10.22
C LEU A 198 -13.90 -1.66 -11.31
N THR A 199 -13.56 -0.91 -12.36
CA THR A 199 -12.72 -1.41 -13.45
C THR A 199 -11.57 -0.47 -13.71
N GLY A 200 -10.36 -1.01 -13.88
CA GLY A 200 -9.19 -0.19 -14.17
C GLY A 200 -7.94 -1.01 -14.50
N TYR A 201 -6.80 -0.33 -14.54
CA TYR A 201 -5.50 -0.95 -14.78
C TYR A 201 -4.72 -1.06 -13.48
N ALA A 202 -4.00 -2.18 -13.34
CA ALA A 202 -3.01 -2.39 -12.31
C ALA A 202 -1.72 -2.91 -12.93
N TYR A 203 -0.62 -2.82 -12.19
CA TYR A 203 0.71 -3.08 -12.70
C TYR A 203 1.45 -4.08 -11.82
N ARG A 204 2.21 -4.96 -12.44
CA ARG A 204 3.11 -5.87 -11.75
C ARG A 204 4.40 -5.97 -12.56
N PRO A 205 5.39 -5.11 -12.26
CA PRO A 205 6.66 -5.10 -12.98
C PRO A 205 7.38 -6.44 -12.79
N PRO A 206 8.02 -6.99 -13.83
CA PRO A 206 8.98 -8.07 -13.69
C PRO A 206 10.15 -7.66 -12.80
N TRP A 207 10.78 -8.64 -12.15
CA TRP A 207 11.88 -8.38 -11.23
C TRP A 207 13.03 -7.59 -11.86
N ASP A 208 13.50 -7.99 -13.03
CA ASP A 208 14.59 -7.34 -13.74
C ASP A 208 14.32 -5.87 -14.11
N VAL A 209 13.05 -5.51 -14.33
CA VAL A 209 12.64 -4.13 -14.58
C VAL A 209 12.71 -3.33 -13.28
N LEU A 210 12.12 -3.86 -12.21
CA LEU A 210 12.07 -3.21 -10.91
C LEU A 210 13.47 -3.01 -10.32
N GLU A 211 14.30 -4.05 -10.33
CA GLU A 211 15.69 -4.01 -9.86
C GLU A 211 16.50 -2.95 -10.60
N ARG A 212 16.42 -2.93 -11.94
CA ARG A 212 17.13 -1.93 -12.76
C ARG A 212 16.68 -0.50 -12.44
N GLU A 213 15.40 -0.27 -12.24
CA GLU A 213 14.89 1.05 -11.89
C GLU A 213 15.41 1.51 -10.52
N LEU A 214 15.40 0.63 -9.51
CA LEU A 214 15.89 0.95 -8.17
C LEU A 214 17.41 1.17 -8.13
N VAL A 215 18.19 0.31 -8.79
CA VAL A 215 19.64 0.48 -8.90
C VAL A 215 19.99 1.79 -9.60
N THR A 216 19.24 2.13 -10.68
CA THR A 216 19.43 3.41 -11.40
C THR A 216 19.15 4.62 -10.49
N ALA A 217 18.24 4.49 -9.55
CA ALA A 217 17.92 5.54 -8.58
C ALA A 217 18.86 5.57 -7.35
N GLY A 218 19.90 4.71 -7.32
CA GLY A 218 20.91 4.71 -6.28
C GLY A 218 20.61 3.77 -5.11
N PHE A 219 19.66 2.85 -5.27
CA PHE A 219 19.33 1.87 -4.23
C PHE A 219 20.12 0.57 -4.41
N THR A 220 20.51 -0.03 -3.30
CA THR A 220 21.09 -1.38 -3.23
C THR A 220 20.17 -2.28 -2.42
N GLN A 221 19.87 -3.46 -2.95
CA GLN A 221 19.02 -4.43 -2.25
C GLN A 221 19.67 -4.89 -0.94
N THR A 222 18.88 -5.02 0.09
CA THR A 222 19.28 -5.60 1.38
C THR A 222 18.32 -6.73 1.77
N GLU A 223 18.61 -7.39 2.89
CA GLU A 223 17.74 -8.45 3.39
C GLU A 223 16.33 -7.92 3.68
N GLY A 224 15.34 -8.52 3.05
CA GLY A 224 13.92 -8.25 3.24
C GLY A 224 13.28 -9.25 4.20
N ALA A 225 11.95 -9.33 4.13
CA ALA A 225 11.16 -10.32 4.85
C ALA A 225 10.10 -10.94 3.93
N GLU A 226 9.34 -11.93 4.38
CA GLU A 226 8.30 -12.55 3.55
C GLU A 226 7.31 -11.51 3.02
N GLY A 227 7.24 -11.39 1.69
CA GLY A 227 6.37 -10.43 0.99
C GLY A 227 6.81 -8.96 1.04
N LEU A 228 7.99 -8.69 1.64
CA LEU A 228 8.57 -7.35 1.76
C LEU A 228 9.97 -7.31 1.14
N LEU A 229 10.17 -6.41 0.20
CA LEU A 229 11.49 -6.07 -0.30
C LEU A 229 12.07 -4.90 0.48
N ALA A 230 13.36 -4.97 0.78
CA ALA A 230 14.09 -3.92 1.46
C ALA A 230 15.30 -3.48 0.63
N TRP A 231 15.50 -2.16 0.55
CA TRP A 231 16.55 -1.51 -0.20
C TRP A 231 17.17 -0.38 0.62
N ARG A 232 18.44 -0.11 0.44
CA ARG A 232 19.10 1.04 1.07
C ARG A 232 19.63 1.99 0.01
N LEU A 233 19.53 3.28 0.31
CA LEU A 233 20.22 4.30 -0.47
C LEU A 233 21.72 4.14 -0.26
N ALA A 234 22.46 4.07 -1.37
CA ALA A 234 23.93 3.85 -1.36
C ALA A 234 24.71 5.11 -0.92
#